data_1cc28b25a6e6e1f43031944f2631746f
#
_entry.id   1cc28b25a6e6e1f43031944f2631746f
#
_cell.length_a   1.000
_cell.length_b   1.000
_cell.length_c   1.000
_cell.angle_alpha   90.00
_cell.angle_beta   90.00
_cell.angle_gamma   90.00
#
_symmetry.space_group_name_H-M   'P 1'
#
loop_
_entity.id
_entity.type
_entity.pdbx_description
1 polymer ?
#
loop_
_entity_poly.entity_id
_entity_poly.type
_entity_poly.pdbx_seq_one_letter_code
_entity_poly.pdbx_strand_id
1 'polypeptide(L)'
;MRKLSDVALVIVGVLYPFIVYFGMDHVSTPLFGLILGGLWLVRAPALMRQPGGKWMLGITLVYCAVLAFGGEDKLLRWYPSLICALLLAAFGLSLKFGPPMIERIARVTEPDLPPVAVRYTRKVTWVWVAFFALNGTASALLAGWGPLSWWTFYNGILAYSVMGVLFVGEWILRQRLRRRINKAPMEGASQRLLSHPWVVAAAGGYAGKAGPGMVVVLNGAGRTALLRHGRAGLINELGQQAAGDDALSTPLVWRFVEALPEHGQTDAALQAALPEGPRILGEHRDGDTHVIALELPLDLACFADHFPDAPVLPGVLQIGWALELAAPRLGTPTTCRGMDALKFQRLLRPGDRVELTLRHDAERGRLHFAYRAGDAHYSSAHLRLGGVDA
;
A
#
# COMPACT_ATOMS: atom_id res chain seq x y z
N MET A 1 4.96 -5.55 25.88
CA MET A 1 6.31 -5.64 26.50
C MET A 1 7.44 -5.94 25.49
N ARG A 2 7.35 -6.93 24.59
CA ARG A 2 8.43 -7.23 23.59
C ARG A 2 8.83 -6.05 22.70
N LYS A 3 7.89 -5.27 22.17
CA LYS A 3 8.22 -4.11 21.30
C LYS A 3 8.98 -2.98 22.02
N LEU A 4 8.70 -2.75 23.31
CA LEU A 4 9.39 -1.72 24.09
C LEU A 4 10.86 -2.10 24.37
N SER A 5 11.13 -3.38 24.69
CA SER A 5 12.49 -3.86 24.91
C SER A 5 13.34 -3.84 23.62
N ASP A 6 12.74 -4.11 22.46
CA ASP A 6 13.43 -4.06 21.17
C ASP A 6 13.83 -2.62 20.81
N VAL A 7 12.93 -1.65 21.03
CA VAL A 7 13.21 -0.22 20.80
C VAL A 7 14.28 0.29 21.76
N ALA A 8 14.19 -0.04 23.04
CA ALA A 8 15.20 0.38 24.04
C ALA A 8 16.60 -0.14 23.70
N LEU A 9 16.70 -1.39 23.23
CA LEU A 9 17.99 -1.98 22.83
C LEU A 9 18.58 -1.35 21.58
N VAL A 10 17.74 -0.93 20.62
CA VAL A 10 18.21 -0.17 19.45
C VAL A 10 18.74 1.19 19.88
N ILE A 11 18.03 1.89 20.76
CA ILE A 11 18.46 3.20 21.30
C ILE A 11 19.79 3.06 22.03
N VAL A 12 19.93 2.08 22.91
CA VAL A 12 21.21 1.83 23.62
C VAL A 12 22.34 1.51 22.63
N GLY A 13 22.07 0.71 21.59
CA GLY A 13 23.06 0.41 20.55
C GLY A 13 23.53 1.64 19.79
N VAL A 14 22.61 2.52 19.41
CA VAL A 14 22.91 3.79 18.72
C VAL A 14 23.64 4.77 19.63
N LEU A 15 23.25 4.84 20.89
CA LEU A 15 23.88 5.73 21.87
C LEU A 15 25.22 5.21 22.43
N TYR A 16 25.55 3.93 22.19
CA TYR A 16 26.75 3.30 22.76
C TYR A 16 28.05 4.10 22.57
N PRO A 17 28.40 4.63 21.38
CA PRO A 17 29.62 5.40 21.21
C PRO A 17 29.65 6.68 22.05
N PHE A 18 28.51 7.33 22.24
CA PHE A 18 28.36 8.53 23.06
C PHE A 18 28.43 8.17 24.57
N ILE A 19 27.79 7.04 24.95
CA ILE A 19 27.86 6.53 26.31
C ILE A 19 29.30 6.21 26.69
N VAL A 20 30.09 5.62 25.78
CA VAL A 20 31.51 5.38 25.99
C VAL A 20 32.28 6.70 26.11
N TYR A 21 32.02 7.64 25.15
CA TYR A 21 32.74 8.93 25.14
C TYR A 21 32.57 9.74 26.43
N PHE A 22 31.32 9.90 26.88
CA PHE A 22 31.01 10.67 28.09
C PHE A 22 31.10 9.86 29.37
N GLY A 23 31.09 8.55 29.30
CA GLY A 23 31.04 7.65 30.43
C GLY A 23 32.42 7.14 30.88
N MET A 24 33.43 7.13 30.02
CA MET A 24 34.76 6.58 30.35
C MET A 24 35.40 7.23 31.60
N ASP A 25 35.10 8.49 31.84
CA ASP A 25 35.64 9.20 33.04
C ASP A 25 34.79 8.98 34.30
N HIS A 26 33.59 8.42 34.20
CA HIS A 26 32.62 8.30 35.29
C HIS A 26 32.19 6.86 35.61
N VAL A 27 32.34 5.95 34.69
CA VAL A 27 31.85 4.54 34.77
C VAL A 27 33.01 3.60 34.52
N SER A 28 33.26 2.69 35.45
CA SER A 28 34.34 1.69 35.30
C SER A 28 34.05 0.72 34.16
N THR A 29 35.11 0.30 33.45
CA THR A 29 35.05 -0.69 32.35
C THR A 29 34.37 -2.00 32.77
N PRO A 30 34.56 -2.56 33.99
CA PRO A 30 33.80 -3.70 34.47
C PRO A 30 32.29 -3.50 34.46
N LEU A 31 31.80 -2.34 34.85
CA LEU A 31 30.36 -2.05 34.88
C LEU A 31 29.78 -1.97 33.45
N PHE A 32 30.52 -1.40 32.50
CA PHE A 32 30.14 -1.49 31.06
C PHE A 32 30.02 -2.91 30.57
N GLY A 33 30.99 -3.79 30.91
CA GLY A 33 30.96 -5.21 30.57
C GLY A 33 29.73 -5.93 31.12
N LEU A 34 29.38 -5.67 32.39
CA LEU A 34 28.20 -6.25 33.03
C LEU A 34 26.88 -5.78 32.39
N ILE A 35 26.75 -4.48 32.10
CA ILE A 35 25.56 -3.90 31.46
C ILE A 35 25.38 -4.49 30.05
N LEU A 36 26.44 -4.52 29.24
CA LEU A 36 26.39 -5.11 27.89
C LEU A 36 26.08 -6.60 27.95
N GLY A 37 26.70 -7.35 28.84
CA GLY A 37 26.44 -8.78 29.06
C GLY A 37 24.98 -9.04 29.43
N GLY A 38 24.43 -8.24 30.34
CA GLY A 38 23.02 -8.29 30.73
C GLY A 38 22.06 -8.05 29.54
N LEU A 39 22.34 -7.04 28.70
CA LEU A 39 21.56 -6.76 27.50
C LEU A 39 21.59 -7.92 26.49
N TRP A 40 22.75 -8.56 26.31
CA TRP A 40 22.88 -9.76 25.45
C TRP A 40 22.15 -10.98 26.03
N LEU A 41 22.19 -11.17 27.35
CA LEU A 41 21.43 -12.25 28.02
C LEU A 41 19.92 -12.09 27.85
N VAL A 42 19.40 -10.88 27.93
CA VAL A 42 17.97 -10.60 27.63
C VAL A 42 17.59 -11.01 26.21
N ARG A 43 18.52 -10.89 25.25
CA ARG A 43 18.32 -11.32 23.86
C ARG A 43 18.60 -12.79 23.59
N ALA A 44 19.21 -13.51 24.50
CA ALA A 44 19.61 -14.89 24.31
C ALA A 44 18.49 -15.81 23.78
N PRO A 45 17.23 -15.77 24.31
CA PRO A 45 16.15 -16.64 23.80
C PRO A 45 15.79 -16.39 22.33
N ALA A 46 15.92 -15.15 21.85
CA ALA A 46 15.64 -14.81 20.46
C ALA A 46 16.79 -15.21 19.53
N LEU A 47 18.03 -14.99 19.96
CA LEU A 47 19.24 -15.36 19.21
C LEU A 47 19.42 -16.88 19.11
N MET A 48 19.18 -17.63 20.17
CA MET A 48 19.34 -19.08 20.19
C MET A 48 18.43 -19.81 19.19
N ARG A 49 17.36 -19.18 18.74
CA ARG A 49 16.45 -19.71 17.70
C ARG A 49 16.97 -19.48 16.27
N GLN A 50 18.00 -18.67 16.10
CA GLN A 50 18.56 -18.35 14.78
C GLN A 50 19.78 -19.22 14.48
N PRO A 51 19.99 -19.64 13.23
CA PRO A 51 21.20 -20.34 12.82
C PRO A 51 22.45 -19.49 13.10
N GLY A 52 23.40 -20.01 13.83
CA GLY A 52 24.61 -19.28 14.23
C GLY A 52 24.45 -18.36 15.45
N GLY A 53 23.23 -18.12 15.94
CA GLY A 53 22.97 -17.22 17.08
C GLY A 53 23.64 -17.65 18.38
N LYS A 54 23.81 -18.97 18.61
CA LYS A 54 24.53 -19.51 19.78
C LYS A 54 26.00 -19.09 19.78
N TRP A 55 26.67 -19.14 18.63
CA TRP A 55 28.07 -18.73 18.49
C TRP A 55 28.22 -17.22 18.66
N MET A 56 27.34 -16.45 18.06
CA MET A 56 27.31 -14.98 18.19
C MET A 56 27.11 -14.56 19.65
N LEU A 57 26.16 -15.17 20.34
CA LEU A 57 25.92 -14.94 21.77
C LEU A 57 27.15 -15.31 22.61
N GLY A 58 27.74 -16.51 22.38
CA GLY A 58 28.91 -17.00 23.11
C GLY A 58 30.11 -16.06 22.98
N ILE A 59 30.47 -15.65 21.75
CA ILE A 59 31.60 -14.76 21.49
C ILE A 59 31.36 -13.39 22.16
N THR A 60 30.14 -12.84 22.06
CA THR A 60 29.84 -11.56 22.67
C THR A 60 29.84 -11.60 24.19
N LEU A 61 29.34 -12.68 24.80
CA LEU A 61 29.39 -12.86 26.26
C LEU A 61 30.82 -13.05 26.77
N VAL A 62 31.67 -13.76 26.05
CA VAL A 62 33.11 -13.88 26.36
C VAL A 62 33.76 -12.50 26.33
N TYR A 63 33.48 -11.70 25.31
CA TYR A 63 33.96 -10.32 25.23
C TYR A 63 33.47 -9.46 26.40
N CYS A 64 32.20 -9.53 26.78
CA CYS A 64 31.66 -8.84 27.96
C CYS A 64 32.30 -9.31 29.26
N ALA A 65 32.60 -10.62 29.38
CA ALA A 65 33.32 -11.15 30.54
C ALA A 65 34.76 -10.61 30.62
N VAL A 66 35.49 -10.52 29.50
CA VAL A 66 36.82 -9.90 29.45
C VAL A 66 36.77 -8.43 29.89
N LEU A 67 35.77 -7.68 29.46
CA LEU A 67 35.56 -6.29 29.92
C LEU A 67 35.26 -6.25 31.42
N ALA A 68 34.43 -7.18 31.94
CA ALA A 68 34.01 -7.17 33.35
C ALA A 68 35.13 -7.57 34.34
N PHE A 69 36.03 -8.48 33.95
CA PHE A 69 36.99 -9.06 34.85
C PHE A 69 38.45 -8.59 34.68
N GLY A 70 38.80 -7.91 33.63
CA GLY A 70 40.20 -7.48 33.42
C GLY A 70 40.41 -6.60 32.21
N GLY A 71 39.36 -5.99 31.70
CA GLY A 71 39.44 -5.17 30.50
C GLY A 71 40.09 -3.82 30.72
N GLU A 72 41.05 -3.45 29.85
CA GLU A 72 41.49 -2.10 29.69
C GLU A 72 40.40 -1.25 29.03
N ASP A 73 40.33 0.05 29.36
CA ASP A 73 39.37 1.00 28.78
C ASP A 73 39.40 1.03 27.23
N LYS A 74 40.59 0.82 26.68
CA LYS A 74 40.76 0.70 25.21
C LYS A 74 39.93 -0.42 24.59
N LEU A 75 39.62 -1.52 25.31
CA LEU A 75 38.81 -2.61 24.79
C LEU A 75 37.37 -2.21 24.50
N LEU A 76 36.79 -1.24 25.25
CA LEU A 76 35.46 -0.69 24.98
C LEU A 76 35.32 -0.19 23.53
N ARG A 77 36.39 0.37 22.97
CA ARG A 77 36.43 0.91 21.62
C ARG A 77 36.33 -0.16 20.51
N TRP A 78 36.64 -1.41 20.84
CA TRP A 78 36.60 -2.53 19.88
C TRP A 78 35.20 -3.16 19.74
N TYR A 79 34.25 -2.82 20.61
CA TYR A 79 32.90 -3.39 20.57
C TYR A 79 32.17 -3.18 19.23
N PRO A 80 32.15 -1.99 18.60
CA PRO A 80 31.52 -1.81 17.29
C PRO A 80 32.18 -2.68 16.20
N SER A 81 33.50 -2.82 16.22
CA SER A 81 34.24 -3.66 15.29
C SER A 81 33.91 -5.15 15.48
N LEU A 82 33.77 -5.61 16.72
CA LEU A 82 33.35 -6.97 17.03
C LEU A 82 31.95 -7.26 16.47
N ILE A 83 31.00 -6.36 16.69
CA ILE A 83 29.63 -6.51 16.14
C ILE A 83 29.66 -6.56 14.63
N CYS A 84 30.42 -5.69 13.97
CA CYS A 84 30.58 -5.71 12.52
C CYS A 84 31.20 -7.05 12.04
N ALA A 85 32.18 -7.58 12.73
CA ALA A 85 32.79 -8.87 12.39
C ALA A 85 31.80 -10.05 12.52
N LEU A 86 30.99 -10.05 13.58
CA LEU A 86 29.93 -11.05 13.78
C LEU A 86 28.86 -10.98 12.70
N LEU A 87 28.42 -9.76 12.36
CA LEU A 87 27.44 -9.54 11.27
C LEU A 87 28.04 -9.89 9.91
N LEU A 88 29.30 -9.52 9.66
CA LEU A 88 30.02 -9.90 8.45
C LEU A 88 30.07 -11.43 8.30
N ALA A 89 30.41 -12.15 9.38
CA ALA A 89 30.42 -13.59 9.39
C ALA A 89 29.02 -14.19 9.14
N ALA A 90 27.99 -13.69 9.83
CA ALA A 90 26.61 -14.16 9.67
C ALA A 90 26.08 -13.96 8.25
N PHE A 91 26.24 -12.76 7.69
CA PHE A 91 25.80 -12.42 6.34
C PHE A 91 26.66 -13.14 5.28
N GLY A 92 27.98 -13.14 5.44
CA GLY A 92 28.91 -13.80 4.51
C GLY A 92 28.72 -15.30 4.45
N LEU A 93 28.60 -15.98 5.60
CA LEU A 93 28.34 -17.41 5.65
C LEU A 93 26.97 -17.78 5.08
N SER A 94 25.94 -16.90 5.22
CA SER A 94 24.63 -17.14 4.62
C SER A 94 24.65 -17.15 3.10
N LEU A 95 25.61 -16.47 2.47
CA LEU A 95 25.79 -16.51 1.00
C LEU A 95 26.33 -17.85 0.51
N LYS A 96 27.06 -18.57 1.37
CA LYS A 96 27.71 -19.85 1.05
C LYS A 96 26.86 -21.04 1.53
N PHE A 97 26.26 -20.95 2.71
CA PHE A 97 25.59 -22.06 3.39
C PHE A 97 24.09 -21.80 3.60
N GLY A 98 23.29 -21.80 2.52
CA GLY A 98 21.83 -21.73 2.55
C GLY A 98 21.26 -20.44 1.95
N PRO A 99 19.99 -20.12 2.23
CA PRO A 99 19.39 -18.89 1.75
C PRO A 99 20.10 -17.66 2.32
N PRO A 100 20.42 -16.63 1.49
CA PRO A 100 21.03 -15.37 1.94
C PRO A 100 20.25 -14.72 3.09
N MET A 101 20.95 -13.99 3.98
CA MET A 101 20.33 -13.44 5.19
C MET A 101 19.11 -12.55 4.87
N ILE A 102 19.22 -11.68 3.86
CA ILE A 102 18.09 -10.81 3.43
C ILE A 102 16.93 -11.61 2.86
N GLU A 103 17.20 -12.75 2.18
CA GLU A 103 16.15 -13.66 1.72
C GLU A 103 15.40 -14.31 2.90
N ARG A 104 16.12 -14.76 3.93
CA ARG A 104 15.50 -15.32 5.15
C ARG A 104 14.57 -14.30 5.81
N ILE A 105 15.01 -13.05 5.92
CA ILE A 105 14.20 -11.96 6.47
C ILE A 105 12.96 -11.69 5.60
N ALA A 106 13.12 -11.67 4.27
CA ALA A 106 12.02 -11.43 3.34
C ALA A 106 10.97 -12.55 3.39
N ARG A 107 11.38 -13.81 3.49
CA ARG A 107 10.49 -14.99 3.59
C ARG A 107 9.65 -15.05 4.87
N VAL A 108 10.02 -14.31 5.91
CA VAL A 108 9.18 -14.18 7.12
C VAL A 108 7.87 -13.44 6.79
N THR A 109 7.92 -12.50 5.84
CA THR A 109 6.75 -11.69 5.43
C THR A 109 6.11 -12.25 4.16
N GLU A 110 6.92 -12.79 3.24
CA GLU A 110 6.50 -13.35 1.95
C GLU A 110 7.16 -14.72 1.77
N PRO A 111 6.52 -15.83 2.17
CA PRO A 111 7.11 -17.19 2.07
C PRO A 111 7.47 -17.57 0.63
N ASP A 112 6.62 -17.20 -0.34
CA ASP A 112 6.76 -17.57 -1.75
C ASP A 112 7.37 -16.41 -2.55
N LEU A 113 8.69 -16.22 -2.42
CA LEU A 113 9.42 -15.20 -3.18
C LEU A 113 9.67 -15.64 -4.63
N PRO A 114 9.32 -14.81 -5.62
CA PRO A 114 9.63 -15.09 -7.02
C PRO A 114 11.15 -15.14 -7.29
N PRO A 115 11.62 -15.91 -8.30
CA PRO A 115 13.06 -16.09 -8.57
C PRO A 115 13.83 -14.77 -8.78
N VAL A 116 13.17 -13.74 -9.30
CA VAL A 116 13.77 -12.40 -9.47
C VAL A 116 14.04 -11.74 -8.12
N ALA A 117 13.11 -11.87 -7.18
CA ALA A 117 13.28 -11.33 -5.82
C ALA A 117 14.37 -12.08 -5.05
N VAL A 118 14.50 -13.40 -5.23
CA VAL A 118 15.60 -14.20 -4.66
C VAL A 118 16.96 -13.72 -5.16
N ARG A 119 17.10 -13.48 -6.46
CA ARG A 119 18.35 -12.89 -7.02
C ARG A 119 18.65 -11.49 -6.48
N TYR A 120 17.61 -10.69 -6.28
CA TYR A 120 17.75 -9.35 -5.70
C TYR A 120 18.20 -9.41 -4.24
N THR A 121 17.56 -10.22 -3.39
CA THR A 121 17.92 -10.35 -1.97
C THR A 121 19.36 -10.83 -1.78
N ARG A 122 19.86 -11.69 -2.69
CA ARG A 122 21.28 -12.11 -2.71
C ARG A 122 22.21 -10.93 -2.98
N LYS A 123 21.88 -10.04 -3.95
CA LYS A 123 22.67 -8.83 -4.21
C LYS A 123 22.66 -7.87 -3.01
N VAL A 124 21.52 -7.68 -2.38
CA VAL A 124 21.40 -6.84 -1.18
C VAL A 124 22.23 -7.43 -0.04
N THR A 125 22.26 -8.75 0.13
CA THR A 125 23.12 -9.41 1.15
C THR A 125 24.60 -9.10 0.89
N TRP A 126 25.07 -9.09 -0.37
CA TRP A 126 26.44 -8.71 -0.72
C TRP A 126 26.75 -7.24 -0.37
N VAL A 127 25.81 -6.32 -0.57
CA VAL A 127 25.96 -4.90 -0.18
C VAL A 127 26.16 -4.79 1.34
N TRP A 128 25.39 -5.54 2.15
CA TRP A 128 25.55 -5.59 3.61
C TRP A 128 26.88 -6.21 4.03
N VAL A 129 27.33 -7.26 3.36
CA VAL A 129 28.65 -7.87 3.61
C VAL A 129 29.76 -6.84 3.38
N ALA A 130 29.72 -6.11 2.24
CA ALA A 130 30.68 -5.06 1.95
C ALA A 130 30.63 -3.92 3.00
N PHE A 131 29.42 -3.50 3.38
CA PHE A 131 29.25 -2.48 4.42
C PHE A 131 29.85 -2.93 5.76
N PHE A 132 29.57 -4.14 6.25
CA PHE A 132 30.14 -4.62 7.53
C PHE A 132 31.65 -4.78 7.46
N ALA A 133 32.21 -5.20 6.33
CA ALA A 133 33.64 -5.29 6.15
C ALA A 133 34.32 -3.91 6.20
N LEU A 134 33.83 -2.95 5.44
CA LEU A 134 34.38 -1.61 5.41
C LEU A 134 34.19 -0.87 6.72
N ASN A 135 32.97 -0.91 7.26
CA ASN A 135 32.63 -0.26 8.52
C ASN A 135 33.38 -0.86 9.72
N GLY A 136 33.47 -2.20 9.76
CA GLY A 136 34.23 -2.90 10.81
C GLY A 136 35.73 -2.58 10.76
N THR A 137 36.31 -2.53 9.56
CA THR A 137 37.73 -2.17 9.36
C THR A 137 37.98 -0.73 9.79
N ALA A 138 37.17 0.23 9.33
CA ALA A 138 37.31 1.64 9.71
C ALA A 138 37.16 1.85 11.23
N SER A 139 36.16 1.19 11.85
CA SER A 139 35.98 1.22 13.30
C SER A 139 37.17 0.61 14.04
N ALA A 140 37.75 -0.50 13.56
CA ALA A 140 38.93 -1.12 14.16
C ALA A 140 40.19 -0.24 14.08
N LEU A 141 40.41 0.38 12.90
CA LEU A 141 41.52 1.33 12.74
C LEU A 141 41.42 2.53 13.69
N LEU A 142 40.22 3.08 13.85
CA LEU A 142 39.96 4.17 14.79
C LEU A 142 40.05 3.71 16.25
N ALA A 143 39.69 2.48 16.57
CA ALA A 143 39.81 1.91 17.89
C ALA A 143 41.28 1.71 18.29
N GLY A 144 42.15 1.30 17.35
CA GLY A 144 43.57 1.03 17.59
C GLY A 144 44.42 2.31 17.60
N TRP A 145 44.21 3.20 16.64
CA TRP A 145 45.13 4.33 16.38
C TRP A 145 44.47 5.71 16.39
N GLY A 146 43.13 5.80 16.31
CA GLY A 146 42.43 7.08 16.22
C GLY A 146 42.20 7.75 17.59
N PRO A 147 42.06 9.07 17.62
CA PRO A 147 41.61 9.78 18.82
C PRO A 147 40.16 9.41 19.14
N LEU A 148 39.79 9.46 20.44
CA LEU A 148 38.47 9.07 20.92
C LEU A 148 37.35 9.88 20.26
N SER A 149 37.58 11.17 20.01
CA SER A 149 36.60 12.06 19.34
C SER A 149 36.27 11.61 17.92
N TRP A 150 37.24 11.22 17.11
CA TRP A 150 37.04 10.69 15.76
C TRP A 150 36.39 9.32 15.78
N TRP A 151 36.75 8.45 16.72
CA TRP A 151 36.12 7.16 16.91
C TRP A 151 34.63 7.32 17.25
N THR A 152 34.31 8.27 18.15
CA THR A 152 32.91 8.56 18.55
C THR A 152 32.11 9.16 17.41
N PHE A 153 32.66 10.13 16.67
CA PHE A 153 32.02 10.73 15.53
C PHE A 153 31.71 9.69 14.45
N TYR A 154 32.70 8.83 14.14
CA TYR A 154 32.54 7.79 13.15
C TYR A 154 31.45 6.78 13.55
N ASN A 155 31.59 6.16 14.72
CA ASN A 155 30.68 5.09 15.16
C ASN A 155 29.32 5.60 15.64
N GLY A 156 29.22 6.83 16.12
CA GLY A 156 27.99 7.44 16.62
C GLY A 156 27.14 8.12 15.54
N ILE A 157 27.79 8.73 14.54
CA ILE A 157 27.09 9.53 13.53
C ILE A 157 27.28 8.94 12.13
N LEU A 158 28.52 8.85 11.65
CA LEU A 158 28.79 8.55 10.24
C LEU A 158 28.35 7.12 9.86
N ALA A 159 28.70 6.13 10.67
CA ALA A 159 28.32 4.74 10.40
C ALA A 159 26.80 4.53 10.35
N TYR A 160 26.06 5.15 11.27
CA TYR A 160 24.59 5.07 11.27
C TYR A 160 23.96 5.89 10.14
N SER A 161 24.56 7.01 9.74
CA SER A 161 24.10 7.78 8.57
C SER A 161 24.24 6.97 7.28
N VAL A 162 25.40 6.33 7.07
CA VAL A 162 25.63 5.45 5.92
C VAL A 162 24.66 4.27 5.93
N MET A 163 24.47 3.64 7.09
CA MET A 163 23.49 2.55 7.24
C MET A 163 22.07 3.01 6.92
N GLY A 164 21.67 4.19 7.37
CA GLY A 164 20.38 4.80 7.05
C GLY A 164 20.19 5.02 5.55
N VAL A 165 21.20 5.54 4.87
CA VAL A 165 21.20 5.71 3.40
C VAL A 165 21.06 4.35 2.69
N LEU A 166 21.73 3.30 3.16
CA LEU A 166 21.60 1.96 2.61
C LEU A 166 20.18 1.40 2.80
N PHE A 167 19.57 1.57 3.98
CA PHE A 167 18.18 1.15 4.21
C PHE A 167 17.18 1.88 3.35
N VAL A 168 17.29 3.21 3.25
CA VAL A 168 16.39 4.02 2.41
C VAL A 168 16.58 3.68 0.94
N GLY A 169 17.82 3.56 0.49
CA GLY A 169 18.16 3.17 -0.88
C GLY A 169 17.59 1.79 -1.23
N GLU A 170 17.77 0.80 -0.35
CA GLU A 170 17.22 -0.54 -0.53
C GLU A 170 15.71 -0.52 -0.58
N TRP A 171 15.05 0.22 0.32
CA TRP A 171 13.60 0.36 0.33
C TRP A 171 13.07 0.94 -0.99
N ILE A 172 13.69 2.02 -1.50
CA ILE A 172 13.32 2.64 -2.79
C ILE A 172 13.52 1.64 -3.94
N LEU A 173 14.67 0.96 -4.00
CA LEU A 173 14.97 -0.02 -5.06
C LEU A 173 14.01 -1.22 -5.01
N ARG A 174 13.68 -1.71 -3.82
CA ARG A 174 12.69 -2.78 -3.61
C ARG A 174 11.31 -2.36 -4.11
N GLN A 175 10.85 -1.14 -3.80
CA GLN A 175 9.59 -0.63 -4.32
C GLN A 175 9.57 -0.54 -5.84
N ARG A 176 10.66 -0.05 -6.45
CA ARG A 176 10.80 0.00 -7.92
C ARG A 176 10.81 -1.39 -8.55
N LEU A 177 11.51 -2.35 -7.93
CA LEU A 177 11.57 -3.72 -8.41
C LEU A 177 10.21 -4.41 -8.33
N ARG A 178 9.49 -4.28 -7.20
CA ARG A 178 8.12 -4.80 -7.04
C ARG A 178 7.19 -4.26 -8.11
N ARG A 179 7.22 -2.95 -8.38
CA ARG A 179 6.43 -2.35 -9.47
C ARG A 179 6.77 -2.96 -10.83
N ARG A 180 8.04 -3.20 -11.14
CA ARG A 180 8.47 -3.82 -12.41
C ARG A 180 8.05 -5.28 -12.52
N ILE A 181 8.23 -6.08 -11.45
CA ILE A 181 7.85 -7.49 -11.45
C ILE A 181 6.33 -7.65 -11.67
N ASN A 182 5.52 -6.77 -11.09
CA ASN A 182 4.07 -6.83 -11.21
C ASN A 182 3.54 -6.22 -12.52
N LYS A 183 4.31 -5.33 -13.16
CA LYS A 183 3.89 -4.65 -14.40
C LYS A 183 3.99 -5.54 -15.62
N ALA A 184 5.06 -6.31 -15.78
CA ALA A 184 5.27 -7.18 -16.94
C ALA A 184 4.17 -8.27 -17.11
N PRO A 185 3.73 -9.00 -16.06
CA PRO A 185 2.60 -9.89 -16.16
C PRO A 185 1.29 -9.19 -16.55
N MET A 186 1.07 -7.96 -16.07
CA MET A 186 -0.13 -7.18 -16.40
C MET A 186 -0.14 -6.66 -17.84
N GLU A 187 1.02 -6.38 -18.44
CA GLU A 187 1.15 -6.07 -19.87
C GLU A 187 0.75 -7.29 -20.73
N GLY A 188 1.20 -8.50 -20.35
CA GLY A 188 0.78 -9.74 -20.99
C GLY A 188 -0.72 -10.02 -20.83
N ALA A 189 -1.27 -9.79 -19.64
CA ALA A 189 -2.70 -9.92 -19.37
C ALA A 189 -3.53 -8.93 -20.20
N SER A 190 -3.10 -7.66 -20.31
CA SER A 190 -3.81 -6.68 -21.14
C SER A 190 -3.79 -7.04 -22.62
N GLN A 191 -2.68 -7.58 -23.14
CA GLN A 191 -2.60 -8.06 -24.52
C GLN A 191 -3.59 -9.23 -24.77
N ARG A 192 -3.69 -10.19 -23.83
CA ARG A 192 -4.68 -11.28 -23.95
C ARG A 192 -6.12 -10.77 -23.94
N LEU A 193 -6.40 -9.75 -23.10
CA LEU A 193 -7.74 -9.14 -23.04
C LEU A 193 -8.12 -8.40 -24.32
N LEU A 194 -7.19 -7.83 -25.07
CA LEU A 194 -7.48 -7.20 -26.36
C LEU A 194 -8.02 -8.16 -27.41
N SER A 195 -7.79 -9.47 -27.27
CA SER A 195 -8.38 -10.50 -28.13
C SER A 195 -9.79 -10.93 -27.69
N HIS A 196 -10.26 -10.48 -26.51
CA HIS A 196 -11.58 -10.84 -26.00
C HIS A 196 -12.70 -10.05 -26.72
N PRO A 197 -13.81 -10.71 -27.14
CA PRO A 197 -14.86 -10.07 -27.93
C PRO A 197 -15.62 -8.93 -27.20
N TRP A 198 -15.43 -8.76 -25.90
CA TRP A 198 -16.07 -7.72 -25.08
C TRP A 198 -15.19 -6.50 -24.84
N VAL A 199 -13.91 -6.55 -25.18
CA VAL A 199 -12.92 -5.54 -24.81
C VAL A 199 -12.51 -4.69 -26.00
N VAL A 200 -12.54 -3.36 -25.83
CA VAL A 200 -11.99 -2.39 -26.79
C VAL A 200 -10.54 -2.08 -26.47
N ALA A 201 -10.28 -1.87 -25.19
CA ALA A 201 -8.96 -1.51 -24.70
C ALA A 201 -8.75 -2.02 -23.27
N ALA A 202 -7.51 -2.35 -22.93
CA ALA A 202 -7.13 -2.79 -21.61
C ALA A 202 -5.74 -2.25 -21.25
N ALA A 203 -5.57 -1.83 -19.99
CA ALA A 203 -4.29 -1.39 -19.46
C ALA A 203 -4.04 -2.01 -18.10
N GLY A 204 -2.93 -2.75 -17.99
CA GLY A 204 -2.50 -3.34 -16.73
C GLY A 204 -1.70 -2.38 -15.86
N GLY A 205 -1.86 -2.47 -14.54
CA GLY A 205 -1.17 -1.63 -13.58
C GLY A 205 -1.15 -2.23 -12.18
N TYR A 206 -0.87 -1.39 -11.18
CA TYR A 206 -0.72 -1.79 -9.81
C TYR A 206 -1.51 -0.90 -8.85
N ALA A 207 -2.42 -1.50 -8.09
CA ALA A 207 -3.30 -0.81 -7.13
C ALA A 207 -2.68 -0.71 -5.72
N GLY A 208 -1.38 -0.45 -5.62
CA GLY A 208 -0.69 -0.30 -4.34
C GLY A 208 -0.75 -1.58 -3.48
N LYS A 209 -1.31 -1.50 -2.28
CA LYS A 209 -1.42 -2.66 -1.37
C LYS A 209 -2.44 -3.71 -1.84
N ALA A 210 -3.38 -3.33 -2.69
CA ALA A 210 -4.39 -4.24 -3.22
C ALA A 210 -3.86 -5.15 -4.35
N GLY A 211 -2.64 -4.88 -4.87
CA GLY A 211 -1.96 -5.75 -5.82
C GLY A 211 -2.13 -5.36 -7.28
N PRO A 212 -1.90 -6.32 -8.20
CA PRO A 212 -2.03 -6.09 -9.63
C PRO A 212 -3.49 -5.83 -10.03
N GLY A 213 -3.69 -5.00 -11.05
CA GLY A 213 -5.02 -4.64 -11.49
C GLY A 213 -5.11 -4.35 -12.98
N MET A 214 -6.34 -4.28 -13.47
CA MET A 214 -6.67 -4.07 -14.87
C MET A 214 -7.72 -2.96 -15.01
N VAL A 215 -7.47 -2.02 -15.90
CA VAL A 215 -8.44 -1.03 -16.37
C VAL A 215 -8.93 -1.48 -17.74
N VAL A 216 -10.24 -1.61 -17.93
CA VAL A 216 -10.83 -2.18 -19.13
C VAL A 216 -11.91 -1.24 -19.69
N VAL A 217 -11.87 -1.05 -21.00
CA VAL A 217 -12.94 -0.38 -21.79
C VAL A 217 -13.74 -1.45 -22.48
N LEU A 218 -15.03 -1.49 -22.20
CA LEU A 218 -15.98 -2.48 -22.77
C LEU A 218 -16.62 -1.92 -24.04
N ASN A 219 -16.80 -2.79 -25.03
CA ASN A 219 -17.68 -2.51 -26.18
C ASN A 219 -19.16 -2.79 -25.85
N GLY A 220 -20.06 -2.66 -26.83
CA GLY A 220 -21.49 -2.92 -26.64
C GLY A 220 -21.82 -4.33 -26.14
N ALA A 221 -21.10 -5.35 -26.64
CA ALA A 221 -21.27 -6.75 -26.19
C ALA A 221 -20.80 -6.93 -24.74
N GLY A 222 -19.68 -6.32 -24.36
CA GLY A 222 -19.17 -6.34 -22.99
C GLY A 222 -20.08 -5.60 -22.01
N ARG A 223 -20.68 -4.46 -22.41
CA ARG A 223 -21.70 -3.77 -21.60
C ARG A 223 -22.95 -4.65 -21.43
N THR A 224 -23.38 -5.32 -22.49
CA THR A 224 -24.50 -6.28 -22.40
C THR A 224 -24.17 -7.44 -21.45
N ALA A 225 -22.94 -7.94 -21.49
CA ALA A 225 -22.48 -8.99 -20.57
C ALA A 225 -22.46 -8.48 -19.11
N LEU A 226 -22.00 -7.26 -18.85
CA LEU A 226 -22.08 -6.63 -17.55
C LEU A 226 -23.51 -6.54 -17.01
N LEU A 227 -24.46 -6.17 -17.87
CA LEU A 227 -25.89 -6.07 -17.50
C LEU A 227 -26.54 -7.44 -17.24
N ARG A 228 -26.05 -8.52 -17.86
CA ARG A 228 -26.60 -9.88 -17.72
C ARG A 228 -25.97 -10.70 -16.60
N HIS A 229 -24.67 -10.57 -16.40
CA HIS A 229 -23.88 -11.41 -15.50
C HIS A 229 -23.35 -10.66 -14.30
N GLY A 230 -23.64 -9.36 -14.22
CA GLY A 230 -23.13 -8.50 -13.18
C GLY A 230 -21.61 -8.28 -13.26
N ARG A 231 -21.10 -7.50 -12.31
CA ARG A 231 -19.67 -7.19 -12.22
C ARG A 231 -18.82 -8.41 -11.89
N ALA A 232 -19.31 -9.29 -10.99
CA ALA A 232 -18.59 -10.49 -10.57
C ALA A 232 -18.46 -11.51 -11.71
N GLY A 233 -19.53 -11.76 -12.45
CA GLY A 233 -19.53 -12.66 -13.61
C GLY A 233 -18.60 -12.15 -14.72
N LEU A 234 -18.63 -10.84 -15.00
CA LEU A 234 -17.73 -10.23 -15.97
C LEU A 234 -16.25 -10.35 -15.56
N ILE A 235 -15.93 -10.10 -14.29
CA ILE A 235 -14.56 -10.24 -13.75
C ILE A 235 -14.09 -11.70 -13.85
N ASN A 236 -14.94 -12.66 -13.56
CA ASN A 236 -14.58 -14.08 -13.64
C ASN A 236 -14.19 -14.46 -15.08
N GLU A 237 -15.00 -14.10 -16.07
CA GLU A 237 -14.75 -14.41 -17.48
C GLU A 237 -13.48 -13.71 -18.00
N LEU A 238 -13.37 -12.39 -17.79
CA LEU A 238 -12.20 -11.64 -18.20
C LEU A 238 -10.95 -12.07 -17.43
N GLY A 239 -11.09 -12.47 -16.15
CA GLY A 239 -10.02 -12.96 -15.30
C GLY A 239 -9.40 -14.26 -15.81
N GLN A 240 -10.22 -15.19 -16.29
CA GLN A 240 -9.76 -16.44 -16.93
C GLN A 240 -8.93 -16.14 -18.19
N GLN A 241 -9.40 -15.23 -19.04
CA GLN A 241 -8.66 -14.81 -20.22
C GLN A 241 -7.36 -14.05 -19.86
N ALA A 242 -7.41 -13.20 -18.84
CA ALA A 242 -6.25 -12.43 -18.39
C ALA A 242 -5.15 -13.31 -17.77
N ALA A 243 -5.52 -14.33 -17.02
CA ALA A 243 -4.57 -15.23 -16.33
C ALA A 243 -3.75 -16.05 -17.34
N GLY A 244 -4.38 -16.58 -18.42
CA GLY A 244 -3.73 -17.54 -19.32
C GLY A 244 -3.20 -18.74 -18.52
N ASP A 245 -2.00 -19.22 -18.89
CA ASP A 245 -1.33 -20.35 -18.21
C ASP A 245 -0.54 -19.94 -16.95
N ASP A 246 -0.50 -18.62 -16.63
CA ASP A 246 0.31 -18.07 -15.54
C ASP A 246 -0.58 -17.46 -14.43
N ALA A 247 -0.70 -18.17 -13.31
CA ALA A 247 -1.46 -17.71 -12.14
C ALA A 247 -0.99 -16.35 -11.57
N LEU A 248 0.26 -15.96 -11.82
CA LEU A 248 0.82 -14.65 -11.42
C LEU A 248 0.27 -13.49 -12.25
N SER A 249 -0.39 -13.78 -13.36
CA SER A 249 -0.98 -12.78 -14.27
C SER A 249 -2.43 -12.43 -13.93
N THR A 250 -2.99 -12.97 -12.85
CA THR A 250 -4.39 -12.73 -12.48
C THR A 250 -4.55 -11.34 -11.84
N PRO A 251 -5.30 -10.41 -12.47
CA PRO A 251 -5.60 -9.13 -11.85
C PRO A 251 -6.50 -9.31 -10.62
N LEU A 252 -6.16 -8.65 -9.51
CA LEU A 252 -6.97 -8.63 -8.28
C LEU A 252 -7.92 -7.44 -8.24
N VAL A 253 -7.54 -6.33 -8.88
CA VAL A 253 -8.34 -5.11 -8.94
C VAL A 253 -8.76 -4.83 -10.37
N TRP A 254 -10.04 -4.57 -10.56
CA TRP A 254 -10.63 -4.27 -11.86
C TRP A 254 -11.29 -2.90 -11.85
N ARG A 255 -11.15 -2.18 -12.97
CA ARG A 255 -11.86 -0.94 -13.26
C ARG A 255 -12.48 -1.00 -14.65
N PHE A 256 -13.77 -0.71 -14.74
CA PHE A 256 -14.49 -0.60 -16.00
C PHE A 256 -14.75 0.88 -16.28
N VAL A 257 -14.18 1.38 -17.36
CA VAL A 257 -14.17 2.80 -17.69
C VAL A 257 -14.63 3.06 -19.12
N GLU A 258 -15.02 4.31 -19.40
CA GLU A 258 -15.41 4.72 -20.76
C GLU A 258 -14.22 4.91 -21.70
N ALA A 259 -13.08 5.36 -21.15
CA ALA A 259 -11.82 5.53 -21.87
C ALA A 259 -10.64 5.19 -20.93
N LEU A 260 -9.56 4.67 -21.51
CA LEU A 260 -8.35 4.44 -20.72
C LEU A 260 -7.81 5.77 -20.15
N PRO A 261 -7.23 5.74 -18.93
CA PRO A 261 -6.52 6.88 -18.39
C PRO A 261 -5.31 7.24 -19.25
N GLU A 262 -4.87 8.48 -19.18
CA GLU A 262 -3.67 8.93 -19.88
C GLU A 262 -2.45 8.07 -19.55
N HIS A 263 -1.47 8.07 -20.46
CA HIS A 263 -0.26 7.25 -20.28
C HIS A 263 0.43 7.56 -18.94
N GLY A 264 0.65 6.50 -18.14
CA GLY A 264 1.24 6.61 -16.81
C GLY A 264 0.25 6.82 -15.65
N GLN A 265 -1.04 7.03 -15.91
CA GLN A 265 -2.06 7.23 -14.87
C GLN A 265 -2.84 5.96 -14.50
N THR A 266 -2.54 4.80 -15.11
CA THR A 266 -3.22 3.53 -14.85
C THR A 266 -3.17 3.12 -13.39
N ASP A 267 -2.01 3.25 -12.74
CA ASP A 267 -1.85 2.92 -11.32
C ASP A 267 -2.70 3.83 -10.42
N ALA A 268 -2.79 5.12 -10.74
CA ALA A 268 -3.63 6.07 -10.00
C ALA A 268 -5.12 5.75 -10.18
N ALA A 269 -5.55 5.40 -11.39
CA ALA A 269 -6.92 4.99 -11.66
C ALA A 269 -7.30 3.70 -10.91
N LEU A 270 -6.38 2.74 -10.79
CA LEU A 270 -6.59 1.51 -10.02
C LEU A 270 -6.64 1.75 -8.51
N GLN A 271 -5.91 2.75 -8.00
CA GLN A 271 -5.89 3.10 -6.57
C GLN A 271 -7.04 4.01 -6.16
N ALA A 272 -7.67 4.69 -7.10
CA ALA A 272 -8.82 5.54 -6.82
C ALA A 272 -9.98 4.71 -6.25
N ALA A 273 -10.79 5.33 -5.39
CA ALA A 273 -12.06 4.74 -4.96
C ALA A 273 -13.00 4.53 -6.15
N LEU A 274 -13.93 3.59 -6.03
CA LEU A 274 -15.01 3.46 -7.00
C LEU A 274 -15.89 4.72 -6.98
N PRO A 275 -16.42 5.16 -8.13
CA PRO A 275 -17.38 6.28 -8.15
C PRO A 275 -18.57 6.00 -7.23
N GLU A 276 -18.97 6.99 -6.44
CA GLU A 276 -20.16 6.91 -5.58
C GLU A 276 -21.35 7.66 -6.17
N GLY A 277 -21.13 8.52 -7.18
CA GLY A 277 -22.13 9.36 -7.81
C GLY A 277 -22.11 9.32 -9.34
N PRO A 278 -23.14 9.91 -9.98
CA PRO A 278 -23.23 10.01 -11.42
C PRO A 278 -22.20 11.00 -11.97
N ARG A 279 -21.80 10.81 -13.23
CA ARG A 279 -21.00 11.80 -13.95
C ARG A 279 -21.94 12.83 -14.59
N ILE A 280 -21.75 14.10 -14.28
CA ILE A 280 -22.48 15.20 -14.89
C ILE A 280 -21.88 15.44 -16.28
N LEU A 281 -22.69 15.33 -17.32
CA LEU A 281 -22.30 15.55 -18.72
C LEU A 281 -22.56 17.00 -19.17
N GLY A 282 -23.54 17.64 -18.55
CA GLY A 282 -23.93 19.02 -18.83
C GLY A 282 -25.18 19.38 -18.05
N GLU A 283 -25.48 20.67 -17.99
CA GLU A 283 -26.69 21.17 -17.35
C GLU A 283 -27.21 22.43 -18.05
N HIS A 284 -28.51 22.62 -18.00
CA HIS A 284 -29.16 23.83 -18.45
C HIS A 284 -30.42 24.10 -17.62
N ARG A 285 -30.98 25.29 -17.80
CA ARG A 285 -32.22 25.70 -17.16
C ARG A 285 -33.30 25.91 -18.21
N ASP A 286 -34.46 25.29 -17.95
CA ASP A 286 -35.67 25.48 -18.76
C ASP A 286 -36.79 26.04 -17.85
N GLY A 287 -37.01 27.34 -17.96
CA GLY A 287 -37.93 28.06 -17.08
C GLY A 287 -37.54 27.96 -15.59
N ASP A 288 -38.41 27.33 -14.81
CA ASP A 288 -38.23 27.07 -13.37
C ASP A 288 -37.55 25.70 -13.07
N THR A 289 -37.23 24.94 -14.12
CA THR A 289 -36.70 23.57 -14.03
C THR A 289 -35.20 23.57 -14.36
N HIS A 290 -34.39 22.95 -13.51
CA HIS A 290 -33.02 22.59 -13.81
C HIS A 290 -32.99 21.20 -14.46
N VAL A 291 -32.29 21.07 -15.57
CA VAL A 291 -32.10 19.84 -16.31
C VAL A 291 -30.59 19.49 -16.27
N ILE A 292 -30.25 18.34 -15.74
CA ILE A 292 -28.88 17.85 -15.57
C ILE A 292 -28.74 16.55 -16.36
N ALA A 293 -27.89 16.56 -17.38
CA ALA A 293 -27.54 15.34 -18.12
C ALA A 293 -26.53 14.53 -17.30
N LEU A 294 -26.87 13.32 -16.98
CA LEU A 294 -26.11 12.40 -16.14
C LEU A 294 -25.74 11.13 -16.90
N GLU A 295 -24.58 10.59 -16.60
CA GLU A 295 -24.16 9.24 -16.99
C GLU A 295 -23.83 8.42 -15.74
N LEU A 296 -24.36 7.21 -15.68
CA LEU A 296 -24.04 6.26 -14.60
C LEU A 296 -22.73 5.56 -14.93
N PRO A 297 -21.63 5.75 -14.16
CA PRO A 297 -20.39 5.04 -14.40
C PRO A 297 -20.62 3.53 -14.41
N LEU A 298 -19.90 2.81 -15.27
CA LEU A 298 -19.97 1.34 -15.34
C LEU A 298 -19.55 0.69 -14.03
N ASP A 299 -18.67 1.33 -13.29
CA ASP A 299 -18.00 0.84 -12.08
C ASP A 299 -18.48 1.58 -10.82
N LEU A 300 -19.74 2.03 -10.80
CA LEU A 300 -20.34 2.67 -9.63
C LEU A 300 -20.32 1.70 -8.44
N ALA A 301 -19.93 2.20 -7.25
CA ALA A 301 -19.70 1.37 -6.07
C ALA A 301 -20.90 0.49 -5.72
N CYS A 302 -22.12 1.01 -5.80
CA CYS A 302 -23.34 0.28 -5.47
C CYS A 302 -23.64 -0.91 -6.39
N PHE A 303 -23.07 -0.97 -7.60
CA PHE A 303 -23.33 -2.07 -8.55
C PHE A 303 -22.63 -3.38 -8.17
N ALA A 304 -21.68 -3.35 -7.23
CA ALA A 304 -21.05 -4.55 -6.70
C ALA A 304 -22.03 -5.37 -5.85
N ASP A 305 -22.92 -4.70 -5.13
CA ASP A 305 -23.77 -5.29 -4.09
C ASP A 305 -25.27 -5.30 -4.46
N HIS A 306 -25.71 -4.38 -5.34
CA HIS A 306 -27.14 -4.19 -5.63
C HIS A 306 -27.45 -4.27 -7.16
N PHE A 307 -27.74 -5.41 -7.72
CA PHE A 307 -27.63 -6.82 -7.29
C PHE A 307 -26.44 -7.45 -8.02
N PRO A 308 -25.68 -8.39 -7.42
CA PRO A 308 -24.44 -8.92 -8.00
C PRO A 308 -24.54 -9.41 -9.44
N ASP A 309 -25.63 -10.11 -9.79
CA ASP A 309 -25.85 -10.68 -11.13
C ASP A 309 -26.70 -9.80 -12.07
N ALA A 310 -27.29 -8.72 -11.54
CA ALA A 310 -28.12 -7.77 -12.31
C ALA A 310 -27.99 -6.36 -11.72
N PRO A 311 -26.92 -5.64 -12.06
CA PRO A 311 -26.62 -4.36 -11.42
C PRO A 311 -27.69 -3.31 -11.77
N VAL A 312 -28.23 -2.70 -10.71
CA VAL A 312 -29.30 -1.70 -10.78
C VAL A 312 -29.00 -0.58 -9.77
N LEU A 313 -29.24 0.65 -10.14
CA LEU A 313 -29.11 1.77 -9.24
C LEU A 313 -30.23 1.74 -8.17
N PRO A 314 -29.89 1.67 -6.87
CA PRO A 314 -30.87 1.71 -5.80
C PRO A 314 -31.75 2.95 -5.85
N GLY A 315 -33.05 2.79 -5.60
CA GLY A 315 -33.99 3.90 -5.59
C GLY A 315 -33.64 4.97 -4.53
N VAL A 316 -33.08 4.56 -3.41
CA VAL A 316 -32.62 5.48 -2.37
C VAL A 316 -31.49 6.39 -2.84
N LEU A 317 -30.57 5.90 -3.66
CA LEU A 317 -29.50 6.71 -4.25
C LEU A 317 -30.05 7.68 -5.30
N GLN A 318 -31.06 7.29 -6.08
CA GLN A 318 -31.71 8.21 -7.01
C GLN A 318 -32.33 9.41 -6.30
N ILE A 319 -32.97 9.16 -5.15
CA ILE A 319 -33.54 10.21 -4.30
C ILE A 319 -32.44 11.05 -3.66
N GLY A 320 -31.39 10.43 -3.12
CA GLY A 320 -30.23 11.10 -2.54
C GLY A 320 -29.58 12.07 -3.53
N TRP A 321 -29.28 11.58 -4.74
CA TRP A 321 -28.69 12.42 -5.79
C TRP A 321 -29.60 13.57 -6.23
N ALA A 322 -30.91 13.34 -6.28
CA ALA A 322 -31.85 14.42 -6.59
C ALA A 322 -31.79 15.53 -5.53
N LEU A 323 -31.70 15.19 -4.24
CA LEU A 323 -31.56 16.15 -3.15
C LEU A 323 -30.18 16.85 -3.16
N GLU A 324 -29.10 16.08 -3.31
CA GLU A 324 -27.74 16.60 -3.32
C GLU A 324 -27.47 17.55 -4.52
N LEU A 325 -27.98 17.18 -5.70
CA LEU A 325 -27.81 17.99 -6.90
C LEU A 325 -28.74 19.23 -6.91
N ALA A 326 -29.89 19.15 -6.26
CA ALA A 326 -30.80 20.28 -6.10
C ALA A 326 -30.27 21.34 -5.14
N ALA A 327 -29.62 20.95 -4.06
CA ALA A 327 -29.19 21.85 -3.00
C ALA A 327 -28.38 23.07 -3.50
N PRO A 328 -27.25 22.90 -4.24
CA PRO A 328 -26.46 24.01 -4.73
C PRO A 328 -27.13 24.81 -5.86
N ARG A 329 -28.12 24.23 -6.58
CA ARG A 329 -28.75 24.81 -7.77
C ARG A 329 -30.06 25.55 -7.46
N LEU A 330 -30.80 25.09 -6.47
CA LEU A 330 -32.13 25.54 -6.09
C LEU A 330 -32.21 26.10 -4.67
N GLY A 331 -31.09 26.04 -3.90
CA GLY A 331 -31.06 26.49 -2.50
C GLY A 331 -31.93 25.62 -1.58
N THR A 332 -32.09 24.34 -1.90
CA THR A 332 -32.92 23.38 -1.14
C THR A 332 -32.11 22.64 -0.10
N PRO A 333 -32.70 22.14 1.01
CA PRO A 333 -32.02 21.22 1.93
C PRO A 333 -31.73 19.88 1.24
N THR A 334 -30.71 19.17 1.73
CA THR A 334 -30.34 17.82 1.27
C THR A 334 -31.15 16.71 1.93
N THR A 335 -32.16 17.07 2.72
CA THR A 335 -33.02 16.14 3.45
C THR A 335 -34.48 16.36 3.12
N CYS A 336 -35.28 15.30 3.19
CA CYS A 336 -36.72 15.36 3.04
C CYS A 336 -37.43 14.68 4.22
N ARG A 337 -38.62 15.19 4.59
CA ARG A 337 -39.50 14.64 5.65
C ARG A 337 -40.47 13.58 5.12
N GLY A 338 -40.63 13.48 3.83
CA GLY A 338 -41.55 12.52 3.20
C GLY A 338 -41.55 12.64 1.69
N MET A 339 -42.18 11.69 1.05
CA MET A 339 -42.23 11.54 -0.40
C MET A 339 -43.65 11.26 -0.83
N ASP A 340 -44.10 11.98 -1.85
CA ASP A 340 -45.41 11.77 -2.47
C ASP A 340 -45.19 11.36 -3.93
N ALA A 341 -46.10 10.55 -4.47
CA ALA A 341 -46.12 10.10 -5.86
C ALA A 341 -44.79 9.46 -6.35
N LEU A 342 -44.07 8.76 -5.44
CA LEU A 342 -42.85 8.04 -5.81
C LEU A 342 -43.17 6.92 -6.80
N LYS A 343 -42.51 6.95 -7.95
CA LYS A 343 -42.68 5.95 -9.00
C LYS A 343 -41.30 5.50 -9.51
N PHE A 344 -41.09 4.20 -9.62
CA PHE A 344 -39.99 3.57 -10.34
C PHE A 344 -40.58 2.78 -11.52
N GLN A 345 -40.38 3.23 -12.73
CA GLN A 345 -40.98 2.68 -13.94
C GLN A 345 -39.98 1.83 -14.74
N ARG A 346 -38.71 2.23 -14.71
CA ARG A 346 -37.62 1.53 -15.39
C ARG A 346 -36.40 1.48 -14.47
N LEU A 347 -35.57 0.47 -14.66
CA LEU A 347 -34.33 0.30 -13.90
C LEU A 347 -33.23 1.16 -14.51
N LEU A 348 -32.51 1.92 -13.67
CA LEU A 348 -31.29 2.59 -14.03
C LEU A 348 -30.11 1.62 -13.86
N ARG A 349 -29.27 1.49 -14.86
CA ARG A 349 -28.23 0.48 -14.97
C ARG A 349 -26.85 1.07 -15.31
N PRO A 350 -25.73 0.31 -15.17
CA PRO A 350 -24.41 0.77 -15.58
C PRO A 350 -24.39 1.30 -17.02
N GLY A 351 -23.84 2.50 -17.20
CA GLY A 351 -23.70 3.14 -18.50
C GLY A 351 -24.94 3.86 -19.02
N ASP A 352 -26.07 3.87 -18.29
CA ASP A 352 -27.24 4.62 -18.68
C ASP A 352 -26.94 6.13 -18.68
N ARG A 353 -27.47 6.82 -19.70
CA ARG A 353 -27.48 8.28 -19.81
C ARG A 353 -28.89 8.77 -19.65
N VAL A 354 -29.09 9.65 -18.71
CA VAL A 354 -30.40 10.19 -18.35
C VAL A 354 -30.34 11.68 -18.04
N GLU A 355 -31.46 12.34 -18.16
CA GLU A 355 -31.67 13.70 -17.70
C GLU A 355 -32.39 13.65 -16.36
N LEU A 356 -31.80 14.32 -15.36
CA LEU A 356 -32.45 14.60 -14.10
C LEU A 356 -33.07 16.01 -14.19
N THR A 357 -34.38 16.09 -14.13
CA THR A 357 -35.12 17.35 -14.02
C THR A 357 -35.39 17.64 -12.55
N LEU A 358 -35.11 18.87 -12.10
CA LEU A 358 -35.29 19.35 -10.74
C LEU A 358 -36.10 20.65 -10.75
N ARG A 359 -37.22 20.70 -10.02
CA ARG A 359 -38.04 21.87 -9.83
C ARG A 359 -38.40 22.08 -8.36
N HIS A 360 -38.14 23.25 -7.84
CA HIS A 360 -38.48 23.62 -6.46
C HIS A 360 -39.77 24.43 -6.43
N ASP A 361 -40.79 23.91 -5.77
CA ASP A 361 -42.02 24.63 -5.41
C ASP A 361 -41.83 25.21 -4.00
N ALA A 362 -41.35 26.45 -3.94
CA ALA A 362 -41.03 27.12 -2.67
C ALA A 362 -42.28 27.38 -1.80
N GLU A 363 -43.45 27.65 -2.43
CA GLU A 363 -44.69 27.87 -1.69
C GLU A 363 -45.15 26.63 -0.92
N ARG A 364 -44.96 25.46 -1.51
CA ARG A 364 -45.35 24.16 -0.92
C ARG A 364 -44.19 23.44 -0.24
N GLY A 365 -42.98 23.98 -0.26
CA GLY A 365 -41.77 23.34 0.29
C GLY A 365 -41.48 21.98 -0.35
N ARG A 366 -41.66 21.84 -1.67
CA ARG A 366 -41.54 20.55 -2.37
C ARG A 366 -40.48 20.63 -3.46
N LEU A 367 -39.64 19.58 -3.53
CA LEU A 367 -38.78 19.34 -4.66
C LEU A 367 -39.41 18.27 -5.56
N HIS A 368 -39.62 18.60 -6.81
CA HIS A 368 -40.04 17.66 -7.85
C HIS A 368 -38.79 17.18 -8.60
N PHE A 369 -38.63 15.89 -8.73
CA PHE A 369 -37.58 15.32 -9.57
C PHE A 369 -38.13 14.28 -10.54
N ALA A 370 -37.47 14.14 -11.69
CA ALA A 370 -37.69 13.02 -12.60
C ALA A 370 -36.40 12.67 -13.35
N TYR A 371 -36.13 11.37 -13.46
CA TYR A 371 -35.09 10.80 -14.32
C TYR A 371 -35.74 10.34 -15.63
N ARG A 372 -35.22 10.81 -16.77
CA ARG A 372 -35.74 10.53 -18.11
C ARG A 372 -34.60 10.28 -19.11
N ALA A 373 -34.91 9.55 -20.19
CA ALA A 373 -34.07 9.48 -21.38
C ALA A 373 -34.99 9.54 -22.62
N GLY A 374 -35.04 10.69 -23.27
CA GLY A 374 -36.07 11.01 -24.26
C GLY A 374 -37.47 10.83 -23.67
N ASP A 375 -38.33 10.02 -24.32
CA ASP A 375 -39.69 9.75 -23.85
C ASP A 375 -39.75 8.70 -22.72
N ALA A 376 -38.64 8.06 -22.42
CA ALA A 376 -38.61 7.01 -21.39
C ALA A 376 -38.50 7.63 -19.98
N HIS A 377 -39.47 7.29 -19.12
CA HIS A 377 -39.48 7.65 -17.72
C HIS A 377 -38.85 6.53 -16.87
N TYR A 378 -37.87 6.86 -16.05
CA TYR A 378 -37.21 5.93 -15.14
C TYR A 378 -37.77 6.03 -13.72
N SER A 379 -37.67 7.20 -13.11
CA SER A 379 -38.25 7.43 -11.79
C SER A 379 -38.67 8.90 -11.60
N SER A 380 -39.60 9.12 -10.69
CA SER A 380 -40.03 10.47 -10.31
C SER A 380 -40.62 10.49 -8.90
N ALA A 381 -40.54 11.63 -8.23
CA ALA A 381 -41.28 11.87 -6.97
C ALA A 381 -41.42 13.37 -6.70
N HIS A 382 -42.25 13.65 -5.70
CA HIS A 382 -42.36 14.93 -5.05
C HIS A 382 -41.87 14.80 -3.60
N LEU A 383 -40.73 15.40 -3.29
CA LEU A 383 -40.10 15.33 -1.97
C LEU A 383 -40.56 16.49 -1.12
N ARG A 384 -41.14 16.24 0.04
CA ARG A 384 -41.46 17.26 1.03
C ARG A 384 -40.18 17.63 1.77
N LEU A 385 -39.64 18.79 1.47
CA LEU A 385 -38.41 19.31 2.05
C LEU A 385 -38.65 19.65 3.53
N GLY A 386 -37.67 19.37 4.39
CA GLY A 386 -37.73 19.69 5.80
C GLY A 386 -36.43 20.30 6.24
N GLY A 387 -36.49 21.45 6.94
CA GLY A 387 -35.39 21.88 7.76
C GLY A 387 -35.18 20.84 8.86
N VAL A 388 -33.93 20.58 9.21
CA VAL A 388 -33.59 19.89 10.45
C VAL A 388 -34.09 20.82 11.56
N ASP A 389 -35.20 20.45 12.25
CA ASP A 389 -35.56 21.13 13.48
C ASP A 389 -34.37 20.92 14.43
N ALA A 390 -33.79 22.04 14.90
CA ALA A 390 -32.67 22.13 15.81
C ALA A 390 -32.99 21.46 17.16
#